data_9e91a7a9907ebb7fe54136796db908ad
#
_entry.id   9e91a7a9907ebb7fe54136796db908ad
#
_cell.length_a   1.000
_cell.length_b   1.000
_cell.length_c   1.000
_cell.angle_alpha   90.00
_cell.angle_beta   90.00
_cell.angle_gamma   90.00
#
_symmetry.space_group_name_H-M   'P 1'
#
loop_
_entity.id
_entity.type
_entity.pdbx_description
1 polymer ?
#
loop_
_entity_poly.entity_id
_entity_poly.type
_entity_poly.pdbx_seq_one_letter_code
_entity_poly.pdbx_strand_id
1 'polypeptide(L)'
;MPDNMTVDRLLAICEAPSVQVATIQGDKLGWQRLTDAETEEWRAQFVGYNGGSVEAVGWRRKSADQSDLLSFWIATGPNGHKACTYSTANPVRLLDGLSASLGAPDTQNKEDAMGMISAYWKRGEVEYSFTQIGSSATIAVGPSR
;
A
#
# COMPACT_ATOMS: atom_id res chain seq x y z
N MET A 1 5.37 8.27 -10.16
CA MET A 1 4.23 7.33 -10.22
C MET A 1 3.68 7.28 -11.62
N PRO A 2 3.08 6.17 -12.05
CA PRO A 2 2.40 6.11 -13.34
C PRO A 2 1.29 7.16 -13.46
N ASP A 3 0.99 7.58 -14.68
CA ASP A 3 0.01 8.64 -14.92
C ASP A 3 -1.40 8.31 -14.40
N ASN A 4 -1.76 7.02 -14.39
CA ASN A 4 -3.07 6.58 -13.92
C ASN A 4 -3.14 6.33 -12.41
N MET A 5 -2.01 6.47 -11.69
CA MET A 5 -1.98 6.39 -10.24
C MET A 5 -1.86 7.78 -9.64
N THR A 6 -2.80 8.13 -8.78
CA THR A 6 -2.74 9.33 -7.97
C THR A 6 -2.82 8.95 -6.50
N VAL A 7 -2.38 9.83 -5.62
CA VAL A 7 -2.49 9.59 -4.18
C VAL A 7 -3.96 9.45 -3.77
N ASP A 8 -4.85 10.23 -4.37
CA ASP A 8 -6.29 10.13 -4.07
C ASP A 8 -6.84 8.75 -4.44
N ARG A 9 -6.45 8.19 -5.60
CA ARG A 9 -6.84 6.83 -5.99
C ARG A 9 -6.25 5.78 -5.07
N LEU A 10 -4.98 5.94 -4.73
CA LEU A 10 -4.28 5.02 -3.83
C LEU A 10 -4.99 4.96 -2.47
N LEU A 11 -5.28 6.11 -1.89
CA LEU A 11 -5.96 6.18 -0.59
C LEU A 11 -7.38 5.65 -0.67
N ALA A 12 -8.10 5.91 -1.77
CA ALA A 12 -9.45 5.37 -1.97
C ALA A 12 -9.45 3.84 -1.98
N ILE A 13 -8.46 3.21 -2.62
CA ILE A 13 -8.31 1.76 -2.63
C ILE A 13 -7.95 1.26 -1.23
N CYS A 14 -6.96 1.87 -0.59
CA CYS A 14 -6.48 1.44 0.72
C CYS A 14 -7.51 1.64 1.83
N GLU A 15 -8.41 2.59 1.67
CA GLU A 15 -9.47 2.87 2.64
C GLU A 15 -10.79 2.17 2.32
N ALA A 16 -10.83 1.37 1.26
CA ALA A 16 -12.06 0.64 0.87
C ALA A 16 -12.56 -0.23 2.01
N PRO A 17 -13.89 -0.32 2.20
CA PRO A 17 -14.46 -1.09 3.32
C PRO A 17 -14.44 -2.60 3.11
N SER A 18 -14.20 -3.06 1.88
CA SER A 18 -14.20 -4.48 1.54
C SER A 18 -13.25 -4.77 0.39
N VAL A 19 -12.91 -6.04 0.21
CA VAL A 19 -12.11 -6.49 -0.93
C VAL A 19 -12.85 -6.24 -2.24
N GLN A 20 -14.17 -6.39 -2.26
CA GLN A 20 -14.97 -6.14 -3.46
C GLN A 20 -14.87 -4.67 -3.90
N VAL A 21 -15.01 -3.73 -2.97
CA VAL A 21 -14.87 -2.30 -3.28
C VAL A 21 -13.45 -1.97 -3.72
N ALA A 22 -12.46 -2.49 -3.03
CA ALA A 22 -11.05 -2.30 -3.41
C ALA A 22 -10.79 -2.84 -4.81
N THR A 23 -11.34 -3.99 -5.15
CA THR A 23 -11.19 -4.62 -6.47
C THR A 23 -11.77 -3.72 -7.58
N ILE A 24 -12.97 -3.18 -7.36
CA ILE A 24 -13.61 -2.28 -8.33
C ILE A 24 -12.75 -1.04 -8.56
N GLN A 25 -12.26 -0.44 -7.48
CA GLN A 25 -11.42 0.77 -7.58
C GLN A 25 -10.06 0.46 -8.21
N GLY A 26 -9.44 -0.64 -7.82
CA GLY A 26 -8.13 -1.03 -8.33
C GLY A 26 -8.15 -1.43 -9.81
N ASP A 27 -9.21 -2.11 -10.25
CA ASP A 27 -9.34 -2.50 -11.66
C ASP A 27 -9.42 -1.30 -12.60
N LYS A 28 -9.86 -0.14 -12.09
CA LYS A 28 -9.89 1.10 -12.87
C LYS A 28 -8.50 1.61 -13.24
N LEU A 29 -7.45 1.14 -12.56
CA LEU A 29 -6.07 1.48 -12.91
C LEU A 29 -5.63 0.86 -14.24
N GLY A 30 -6.29 -0.22 -14.68
CA GLY A 30 -5.89 -0.94 -15.88
C GLY A 30 -4.63 -1.79 -15.69
N TRP A 31 -4.19 -2.01 -14.46
CA TRP A 31 -3.02 -2.83 -14.14
C TRP A 31 -3.39 -4.31 -14.15
N GLN A 32 -2.37 -5.17 -14.27
CA GLN A 32 -2.56 -6.61 -14.20
C GLN A 32 -2.89 -7.02 -12.76
N ARG A 33 -4.04 -7.69 -12.59
CA ARG A 33 -4.40 -8.24 -11.29
C ARG A 33 -3.53 -9.46 -10.98
N LEU A 34 -3.06 -9.57 -9.74
CA LEU A 34 -2.33 -10.75 -9.30
C LEU A 34 -3.25 -11.98 -9.34
N THR A 35 -2.70 -13.13 -9.72
CA THR A 35 -3.44 -14.38 -9.75
C THR A 35 -3.61 -14.97 -8.36
N ASP A 36 -4.57 -15.88 -8.20
CA ASP A 36 -4.77 -16.60 -6.94
C ASP A 36 -3.51 -17.37 -6.55
N ALA A 37 -2.83 -17.99 -7.52
CA ALA A 37 -1.59 -18.70 -7.26
C ALA A 37 -0.48 -17.79 -6.72
N GLU A 38 -0.40 -16.56 -7.22
CA GLU A 38 0.60 -15.58 -6.77
C GLU A 38 0.35 -15.10 -5.34
N THR A 39 -0.90 -15.06 -4.89
CA THR A 39 -1.26 -14.59 -3.55
C THR A 39 -1.45 -15.73 -2.55
N GLU A 40 -1.62 -16.96 -3.01
CA GLU A 40 -2.00 -18.09 -2.15
C GLU A 40 -0.95 -18.44 -1.11
N GLU A 41 0.32 -18.50 -1.49
CA GLU A 41 1.40 -18.79 -0.55
C GLU A 41 1.47 -17.73 0.55
N TRP A 42 1.37 -16.48 0.17
CA TRP A 42 1.34 -15.36 1.12
C TRP A 42 0.13 -15.47 2.05
N ARG A 43 -1.06 -15.74 1.50
CA ARG A 43 -2.28 -15.90 2.31
C ARG A 43 -2.16 -17.07 3.28
N ALA A 44 -1.61 -18.20 2.85
CA ALA A 44 -1.43 -19.36 3.69
C ALA A 44 -0.49 -19.08 4.85
N GLN A 45 0.63 -18.41 4.60
CA GLN A 45 1.56 -18.00 5.65
C GLN A 45 0.91 -17.02 6.63
N PHE A 46 0.16 -16.06 6.10
CA PHE A 46 -0.52 -15.07 6.91
C PHE A 46 -1.56 -15.72 7.85
N VAL A 47 -2.36 -16.64 7.33
CA VAL A 47 -3.35 -17.38 8.12
C VAL A 47 -2.66 -18.20 9.22
N GLY A 48 -1.54 -18.85 8.90
CA GLY A 48 -0.76 -19.60 9.87
C GLY A 48 -0.22 -18.74 11.00
N TYR A 49 0.12 -17.47 10.72
CA TYR A 49 0.64 -16.53 11.70
C TYR A 49 -0.43 -15.89 12.56
N ASN A 50 -1.57 -15.52 11.95
CA ASN A 50 -2.57 -14.67 12.59
C ASN A 50 -3.81 -15.43 13.02
N GLY A 51 -4.01 -16.64 12.54
CA GLY A 51 -5.26 -17.37 12.71
C GLY A 51 -6.39 -16.72 11.90
N GLY A 52 -7.53 -17.40 11.80
CA GLY A 52 -8.68 -16.88 11.05
C GLY A 52 -8.49 -17.00 9.54
N SER A 53 -9.03 -16.05 8.78
CA SER A 53 -8.94 -16.04 7.32
C SER A 53 -8.47 -14.69 6.80
N VAL A 54 -7.99 -14.69 5.56
CA VAL A 54 -7.57 -13.46 4.89
C VAL A 54 -8.12 -13.45 3.46
N GLU A 55 -8.68 -12.31 3.06
CA GLU A 55 -9.02 -12.02 1.68
C GLU A 55 -8.02 -10.98 1.17
N ALA A 56 -7.51 -11.18 -0.04
CA ALA A 56 -6.49 -10.29 -0.61
C ALA A 56 -6.75 -10.08 -2.10
N VAL A 57 -6.38 -8.91 -2.58
CA VAL A 57 -6.34 -8.58 -3.99
C VAL A 57 -5.11 -7.73 -4.24
N GLY A 58 -4.50 -7.87 -5.40
CA GLY A 58 -3.34 -7.09 -5.75
C GLY A 58 -3.26 -6.83 -7.25
N TRP A 59 -2.50 -5.81 -7.60
CA TRP A 59 -2.28 -5.40 -8.99
C TRP A 59 -0.81 -5.08 -9.17
N ARG A 60 -0.31 -5.41 -10.34
CA ARG A 60 1.05 -5.02 -10.70
C ARG A 60 1.06 -4.31 -12.03
N ARG A 61 1.96 -3.37 -12.16
CA ARG A 61 2.32 -2.73 -13.41
C ARG A 61 3.82 -2.88 -13.57
N LYS A 62 4.22 -3.46 -14.69
CA LYS A 62 5.64 -3.64 -15.00
C LYS A 62 5.93 -3.08 -16.36
N SER A 63 6.90 -2.19 -16.42
CA SER A 63 7.47 -1.68 -17.68
C SER A 63 8.98 -1.87 -17.65
N ALA A 64 9.66 -1.52 -18.74
CA ALA A 64 11.10 -1.72 -18.87
C ALA A 64 11.92 -1.10 -17.72
N ASP A 65 11.48 0.07 -17.23
CA ASP A 65 12.21 0.84 -16.23
C ASP A 65 11.48 1.01 -14.91
N GLN A 66 10.23 0.51 -14.81
CA GLN A 66 9.39 0.77 -13.64
C GLN A 66 8.62 -0.47 -13.23
N SER A 67 8.46 -0.62 -11.93
CA SER A 67 7.68 -1.68 -11.34
C SER A 67 6.84 -1.09 -10.22
N ASP A 68 5.54 -1.36 -10.25
CA ASP A 68 4.59 -0.92 -9.25
C ASP A 68 3.79 -2.12 -8.76
N LEU A 69 3.58 -2.20 -7.46
CA LEU A 69 2.81 -3.28 -6.84
C LEU A 69 1.88 -2.69 -5.79
N LEU A 70 0.60 -2.97 -5.92
CA LEU A 70 -0.42 -2.54 -4.97
C LEU A 70 -1.11 -3.78 -4.43
N SER A 71 -1.21 -3.91 -3.12
CA SER A 71 -1.86 -5.03 -2.44
C SER A 71 -2.81 -4.52 -1.37
N PHE A 72 -3.98 -5.12 -1.29
CA PHE A 72 -5.01 -4.82 -0.30
C PHE A 72 -5.47 -6.13 0.32
N TRP A 73 -5.63 -6.16 1.65
CA TRP A 73 -6.13 -7.37 2.32
C TRP A 73 -6.97 -7.03 3.54
N ILE A 74 -7.89 -7.94 3.85
CA ILE A 74 -8.68 -7.91 5.08
C ILE A 74 -8.50 -9.26 5.75
N ALA A 75 -7.96 -9.24 6.97
CA ALA A 75 -7.81 -10.42 7.80
C ALA A 75 -8.92 -10.44 8.85
N THR A 76 -9.52 -11.60 9.05
CA THR A 76 -10.52 -11.84 10.08
C THR A 76 -9.97 -12.80 11.13
N GLY A 77 -10.50 -12.74 12.36
CA GLY A 77 -10.03 -13.56 13.47
C GLY A 77 -9.48 -12.72 14.61
N PRO A 78 -8.79 -13.35 15.59
CA PRO A 78 -8.31 -12.63 16.78
C PRO A 78 -7.40 -11.43 16.49
N ASN A 79 -6.62 -11.51 15.40
CA ASN A 79 -5.72 -10.44 14.97
C ASN A 79 -6.21 -9.81 13.65
N GLY A 80 -7.52 -9.79 13.45
CA GLY A 80 -8.12 -9.27 12.23
C GLY A 80 -7.80 -7.80 12.01
N HIS A 81 -7.47 -7.45 10.76
CA HIS A 81 -7.18 -6.07 10.38
C HIS A 81 -7.31 -5.89 8.87
N LYS A 82 -7.42 -4.64 8.45
CA LYS A 82 -7.42 -4.24 7.05
C LYS A 82 -6.13 -3.48 6.79
N ALA A 83 -5.45 -3.81 5.70
CA ALA A 83 -4.20 -3.14 5.36
C ALA A 83 -3.96 -3.12 3.85
N CYS A 84 -3.07 -2.23 3.43
CA CYS A 84 -2.77 -1.99 2.03
C CYS A 84 -1.31 -1.57 1.93
N THR A 85 -0.61 -2.03 0.90
CA THR A 85 0.75 -1.57 0.60
C THR A 85 0.86 -1.22 -0.87
N TYR A 86 1.61 -0.16 -1.15
CA TYR A 86 1.96 0.24 -2.50
C TYR A 86 3.46 0.44 -2.57
N SER A 87 4.10 -0.26 -3.50
CA SER A 87 5.54 -0.14 -3.77
C SER A 87 5.75 0.35 -5.20
N THR A 88 6.66 1.29 -5.37
CA THR A 88 6.96 1.85 -6.68
C THR A 88 8.45 2.08 -6.85
N ALA A 89 8.94 1.87 -8.07
CA ALA A 89 10.31 2.22 -8.46
C ALA A 89 10.40 3.67 -8.96
N ASN A 90 9.29 4.40 -8.98
CA ASN A 90 9.24 5.82 -9.35
C ASN A 90 8.37 6.60 -8.36
N PRO A 91 8.96 7.00 -7.21
CA PRO A 91 8.20 7.68 -6.15
C PRO A 91 8.01 9.17 -6.35
N VAL A 92 8.31 9.70 -7.51
CA VAL A 92 8.17 11.14 -7.80
C VAL A 92 6.76 11.59 -7.44
N ARG A 93 6.65 12.64 -6.63
CA ARG A 93 5.40 13.24 -6.13
C ARG A 93 4.62 12.39 -5.12
N LEU A 94 5.09 11.19 -4.78
CA LEU A 94 4.35 10.36 -3.84
C LEU A 94 4.29 10.99 -2.45
N LEU A 95 5.44 11.37 -1.90
CA LEU A 95 5.50 11.99 -0.58
C LEU A 95 4.74 13.33 -0.55
N ASP A 96 4.91 14.17 -1.57
CA ASP A 96 4.21 15.44 -1.66
C ASP A 96 2.70 15.26 -1.75
N GLY A 97 2.24 14.27 -2.53
CA GLY A 97 0.83 13.95 -2.65
C GLY A 97 0.24 13.42 -1.35
N LEU A 98 0.98 12.59 -0.63
CA LEU A 98 0.57 12.11 0.69
C LEU A 98 0.44 13.26 1.68
N SER A 99 1.41 14.18 1.70
CA SER A 99 1.37 15.34 2.57
C SER A 99 0.21 16.28 2.21
N ALA A 100 -0.10 16.42 0.93
CA ALA A 100 -1.23 17.23 0.49
C ALA A 100 -2.57 16.62 0.93
N SER A 101 -2.70 15.30 0.92
CA SER A 101 -3.95 14.61 1.28
C SER A 101 -4.08 14.38 2.79
N LEU A 102 -2.99 14.09 3.49
CA LEU A 102 -2.99 13.72 4.90
C LEU A 102 -2.55 14.86 5.84
N GLY A 103 -2.02 15.94 5.27
CA GLY A 103 -1.38 16.99 6.05
C GLY A 103 0.09 16.69 6.29
N ALA A 104 0.75 17.53 7.08
CA ALA A 104 2.15 17.33 7.41
C ALA A 104 2.33 16.01 8.19
N PRO A 105 3.42 15.27 7.93
CA PRO A 105 3.68 14.05 8.69
C PRO A 105 3.84 14.33 10.18
N ASP A 106 3.38 13.39 11.00
CA ASP A 106 3.59 13.46 12.44
C ASP A 106 5.07 13.27 12.79
N THR A 107 5.75 12.45 11.99
CA THR A 107 7.19 12.21 12.11
C THR A 107 7.77 12.13 10.70
N GLN A 108 8.91 12.75 10.48
CA GLN A 108 9.65 12.63 9.23
C GLN A 108 11.15 12.60 9.51
N ASN A 109 11.84 11.65 8.91
CA ASN A 109 13.28 11.50 9.04
C ASN A 109 13.92 11.40 7.66
N LYS A 110 15.09 12.03 7.52
CA LYS A 110 15.93 11.90 6.34
C LYS A 110 17.30 11.44 6.78
N GLU A 111 17.82 10.46 6.06
CA GLU A 111 19.16 9.95 6.31
C GLU A 111 19.95 10.00 5.00
N ASP A 112 20.71 11.08 4.84
CA ASP A 112 21.40 11.39 3.58
C ASP A 112 22.43 10.33 3.20
N ALA A 113 23.11 9.75 4.19
CA ALA A 113 24.13 8.73 3.94
C ALA A 113 23.56 7.48 3.25
N MET A 114 22.31 7.15 3.50
CA MET A 114 21.63 5.99 2.90
C MET A 114 20.63 6.39 1.81
N GLY A 115 20.45 7.68 1.58
CA GLY A 115 19.40 8.16 0.68
C GLY A 115 18.01 7.77 1.14
N MET A 116 17.78 7.69 2.45
CA MET A 116 16.53 7.23 3.02
C MET A 116 15.68 8.39 3.49
N ILE A 117 14.38 8.33 3.19
CA ILE A 117 13.36 9.24 3.71
C ILE A 117 12.25 8.38 4.31
N SER A 118 11.85 8.68 5.53
CA SER A 118 10.69 8.05 6.14
C SER A 118 9.73 9.11 6.66
N ALA A 119 8.44 8.83 6.55
CA ALA A 119 7.39 9.72 7.04
C ALA A 119 6.26 8.86 7.62
N TYR A 120 5.61 9.38 8.63
CA TYR A 120 4.58 8.66 9.36
C TYR A 120 3.43 9.60 9.68
N TRP A 121 2.23 9.09 9.46
CA TRP A 121 0.98 9.78 9.81
C TRP A 121 0.11 8.86 10.62
N LYS A 122 -0.52 9.40 11.63
CA LYS A 122 -1.60 8.73 12.35
C LYS A 122 -2.85 9.58 12.23
N ARG A 123 -3.90 9.01 11.63
CA ARG A 123 -5.17 9.71 11.41
C ARG A 123 -6.31 8.83 11.92
N GLY A 124 -6.79 9.14 13.13
CA GLY A 124 -7.78 8.32 13.79
C GLY A 124 -7.21 6.93 14.12
N GLU A 125 -7.86 5.90 13.62
CA GLU A 125 -7.44 4.51 13.83
C GLU A 125 -6.58 3.96 12.69
N VAL A 126 -6.10 4.82 11.79
CA VAL A 126 -5.33 4.42 10.63
C VAL A 126 -3.92 5.02 10.71
N GLU A 127 -2.93 4.20 10.41
CA GLU A 127 -1.54 4.60 10.31
C GLU A 127 -1.06 4.50 8.86
N TYR A 128 -0.29 5.50 8.45
CA TYR A 128 0.33 5.58 7.14
C TYR A 128 1.83 5.67 7.33
N SER A 129 2.56 4.71 6.78
CA SER A 129 4.03 4.65 6.88
C SER A 129 4.65 4.70 5.49
N PHE A 130 5.45 5.72 5.25
CA PHE A 130 6.16 5.92 3.98
C PHE A 130 7.64 5.70 4.20
N THR A 131 8.27 4.94 3.31
CA THR A 131 9.72 4.74 3.30
C THR A 131 10.22 4.82 1.87
N GLN A 132 11.21 5.67 1.64
CA GLN A 132 11.89 5.78 0.34
C GLN A 132 13.38 5.49 0.55
N ILE A 133 13.91 4.61 -0.30
CA ILE A 133 15.34 4.29 -0.32
C ILE A 133 15.79 4.44 -1.77
N GLY A 134 16.63 5.46 -2.05
CA GLY A 134 17.05 5.74 -3.42
C GLY A 134 15.88 6.04 -4.32
N SER A 135 15.70 5.23 -5.37
CA SER A 135 14.63 5.40 -6.36
C SER A 135 13.38 4.56 -6.08
N SER A 136 13.33 3.85 -4.95
CA SER A 136 12.20 2.99 -4.61
C SER A 136 11.51 3.47 -3.34
N ALA A 137 10.19 3.37 -3.32
CA ALA A 137 9.41 3.75 -2.14
C ALA A 137 8.26 2.78 -1.89
N THR A 138 7.87 2.69 -0.64
CA THR A 138 6.72 1.90 -0.19
C THR A 138 5.90 2.73 0.77
N ILE A 139 4.57 2.72 0.59
CA ILE A 139 3.61 3.23 1.57
C ILE A 139 2.81 2.05 2.10
N ALA A 140 2.71 1.94 3.42
CA ALA A 140 1.88 0.94 4.09
C ALA A 140 0.77 1.67 4.85
N VAL A 141 -0.46 1.21 4.68
CA VAL A 141 -1.65 1.75 5.34
C VAL A 141 -2.25 0.62 6.16
N GLY A 142 -2.43 0.84 7.45
CA GLY A 142 -2.93 -0.20 8.32
C GLY A 142 -3.56 0.35 9.59
N PRO A 143 -3.97 -0.54 10.52
CA PRO A 143 -4.58 -0.09 11.76
C PRO A 143 -3.55 0.54 12.68
N SER A 144 -3.97 1.55 13.41
CA SER A 144 -3.20 2.13 14.50
C SER A 144 -3.14 1.15 15.65
N ARG A 145 -1.96 1.01 16.23
CA ARG A 145 -1.74 0.14 17.40
C ARG A 145 -1.68 0.96 18.68
#